data_3eea532267e1f2ef2d7fbe55b58796f4
#
_entry.id   3eea532267e1f2ef2d7fbe55b58796f4
#
_cell.length_a   1.000
_cell.length_b   1.000
_cell.length_c   1.000
_cell.angle_alpha   90.00
_cell.angle_beta   90.00
_cell.angle_gamma   90.00
#
_symmetry.space_group_name_H-M   'P 1'
#
loop_
_entity.id
_entity.type
_entity.pdbx_description
1 polymer ?
#
loop_
_entity_poly.entity_id
_entity_poly.type
_entity_poly.pdbx_seq_one_letter_code
_entity_poly.pdbx_strand_id
1 'polypeptide(L)'
;MANKRLSKEKQALVLASLCEGAPIEAVARVFKTGTNTITRIIRETGEAFADYMDANFRDLPCLRIEMDEQWQYVGAHAGRISKEETERGDFWLWAAIDADTKLVFSHRVGKRDWITGNLFVEDVRDRVRGPVQIATDNFRSYPFHIRSAFGYEGYNYGTETKVFGEPKLPDGTLARLGRNEGVRRMQTAERKAVVGSPDLEGLTTSHVERIFLTVRQELKRFQRKGLGYSKDLETHKLAVALFLGVYNFVRKHKTLGTTPAVAAGVEFERWSLEQAVEMTAEYLRRKEDAKFEDAFAKIN
;
A
#
# COMPACT_ATOMS: atom_id res chain seq x y z
N MET A 1 -28.39 -7.09 23.59
CA MET A 1 -28.84 -6.10 22.57
C MET A 1 -28.13 -6.45 21.27
N ALA A 2 -28.87 -6.76 20.20
CA ALA A 2 -28.28 -7.04 18.90
C ALA A 2 -27.52 -5.80 18.42
N ASN A 3 -26.26 -5.98 18.08
CA ASN A 3 -25.37 -4.90 17.61
C ASN A 3 -25.86 -4.45 16.23
N LYS A 4 -26.74 -3.44 16.18
CA LYS A 4 -27.36 -2.95 14.95
C LYS A 4 -26.25 -2.43 14.05
N ARG A 5 -26.03 -3.05 12.90
CA ARG A 5 -25.06 -2.55 11.89
C ARG A 5 -25.45 -1.13 11.49
N LEU A 6 -24.46 -0.27 11.24
CA LEU A 6 -24.69 1.05 10.66
C LEU A 6 -25.36 0.88 9.27
N SER A 7 -26.18 1.86 8.87
CA SER A 7 -26.70 1.88 7.50
C SER A 7 -25.58 1.92 6.47
N LYS A 8 -25.86 1.51 5.25
CA LYS A 8 -24.90 1.49 4.15
C LYS A 8 -24.27 2.87 3.91
N GLU A 9 -25.09 3.92 3.89
CA GLU A 9 -24.65 5.31 3.71
C GLU A 9 -23.72 5.75 4.85
N LYS A 10 -24.04 5.38 6.10
CA LYS A 10 -23.16 5.68 7.24
C LYS A 10 -21.85 4.92 7.18
N GLN A 11 -21.86 3.66 6.74
CA GLN A 11 -20.63 2.91 6.55
C GLN A 11 -19.76 3.54 5.46
N ALA A 12 -20.34 3.95 4.32
CA ALA A 12 -19.62 4.66 3.26
C ALA A 12 -18.96 5.96 3.77
N LEU A 13 -19.68 6.76 4.55
CA LEU A 13 -19.13 7.99 5.16
C LEU A 13 -18.04 7.69 6.20
N VAL A 14 -18.14 6.59 6.95
CA VAL A 14 -17.07 6.11 7.85
C VAL A 14 -15.82 5.77 7.05
N LEU A 15 -15.96 5.01 5.94
CA LEU A 15 -14.83 4.67 5.06
C LEU A 15 -14.18 5.93 4.48
N ALA A 16 -14.98 6.89 3.98
CA ALA A 16 -14.48 8.18 3.52
C ALA A 16 -13.64 8.87 4.58
N SER A 17 -14.20 9.03 5.78
CA SER A 17 -13.52 9.72 6.88
C SER A 17 -12.19 9.08 7.27
N LEU A 18 -12.14 7.74 7.31
CA LEU A 18 -10.93 6.98 7.63
C LEU A 18 -9.84 7.15 6.56
N CYS A 19 -10.23 7.13 5.29
CA CYS A 19 -9.31 7.27 4.16
C CYS A 19 -8.87 8.73 3.90
N GLU A 20 -9.50 9.69 4.57
CA GLU A 20 -9.06 11.11 4.63
C GLU A 20 -8.27 11.42 5.92
N GLY A 21 -7.79 10.38 6.63
CA GLY A 21 -6.89 10.54 7.78
C GLY A 21 -7.56 10.81 9.12
N ALA A 22 -8.87 10.67 9.22
CA ALA A 22 -9.54 10.84 10.51
C ALA A 22 -9.19 9.68 11.47
N PRO A 23 -8.83 9.97 12.73
CA PRO A 23 -8.57 8.92 13.72
C PRO A 23 -9.86 8.20 14.12
N ILE A 24 -9.75 6.92 14.48
CA ILE A 24 -10.89 6.05 14.85
C ILE A 24 -11.79 6.72 15.90
N GLU A 25 -11.19 7.33 16.91
CA GLU A 25 -11.91 7.99 18.02
C GLU A 25 -12.72 9.21 17.52
N ALA A 26 -12.18 9.96 16.54
CA ALA A 26 -12.92 11.09 15.96
C ALA A 26 -14.09 10.59 15.13
N VAL A 27 -13.87 9.57 14.28
CA VAL A 27 -14.94 8.96 13.48
C VAL A 27 -16.02 8.38 14.39
N ALA A 28 -15.65 7.67 15.45
CA ALA A 28 -16.60 7.12 16.41
C ALA A 28 -17.48 8.21 17.06
N ARG A 29 -16.87 9.36 17.47
CA ARG A 29 -17.62 10.51 18.03
C ARG A 29 -18.57 11.14 17.01
N VAL A 30 -18.10 11.39 15.77
CA VAL A 30 -18.90 12.02 14.71
C VAL A 30 -20.12 11.19 14.36
N PHE A 31 -19.92 9.86 14.20
CA PHE A 31 -21.01 8.94 13.83
C PHE A 31 -21.79 8.40 15.02
N LYS A 32 -21.50 8.84 16.25
CA LYS A 32 -22.16 8.42 17.49
C LYS A 32 -22.19 6.90 17.65
N THR A 33 -21.02 6.26 17.45
CA THR A 33 -20.84 4.82 17.54
C THR A 33 -19.60 4.47 18.36
N GLY A 34 -19.42 3.19 18.72
CA GLY A 34 -18.25 2.73 19.44
C GLY A 34 -17.02 2.55 18.53
N THR A 35 -15.82 2.76 19.08
CA THR A 35 -14.55 2.52 18.37
C THR A 35 -14.42 1.07 17.87
N ASN A 36 -14.97 0.09 18.60
CA ASN A 36 -15.01 -1.31 18.18
C ASN A 36 -15.82 -1.50 16.89
N THR A 37 -16.91 -0.73 16.69
CA THR A 37 -17.68 -0.76 15.45
C THR A 37 -16.85 -0.23 14.29
N ILE A 38 -16.12 0.87 14.48
CA ILE A 38 -15.23 1.42 13.46
C ILE A 38 -14.09 0.44 13.13
N THR A 39 -13.47 -0.15 14.14
CA THR A 39 -12.42 -1.17 13.96
C THR A 39 -12.93 -2.39 13.19
N ARG A 40 -14.15 -2.84 13.49
CA ARG A 40 -14.78 -3.94 12.75
C ARG A 40 -15.00 -3.57 11.28
N ILE A 41 -15.50 -2.37 10.98
CA ILE A 41 -15.67 -1.90 9.58
C ILE A 41 -14.32 -1.89 8.85
N ILE A 42 -13.25 -1.39 9.49
CA ILE A 42 -11.90 -1.43 8.91
C ILE A 42 -11.49 -2.86 8.58
N ARG A 43 -11.70 -3.81 9.50
CA ARG A 43 -11.29 -5.20 9.31
C ARG A 43 -12.12 -5.89 8.23
N GLU A 44 -13.44 -5.80 8.30
CA GLU A 44 -14.36 -6.42 7.34
C GLU A 44 -14.12 -5.89 5.91
N THR A 45 -14.04 -4.56 5.75
CA THR A 45 -13.83 -3.97 4.42
C THR A 45 -12.41 -4.15 3.92
N GLY A 46 -11.41 -4.10 4.82
CA GLY A 46 -10.01 -4.36 4.47
C GLY A 46 -9.78 -5.79 4.00
N GLU A 47 -10.40 -6.76 4.65
CA GLU A 47 -10.36 -8.18 4.25
C GLU A 47 -11.04 -8.39 2.90
N ALA A 48 -12.21 -7.79 2.69
CA ALA A 48 -12.93 -7.86 1.43
C ALA A 48 -12.14 -7.23 0.27
N PHE A 49 -11.50 -6.07 0.47
CA PHE A 49 -10.62 -5.48 -0.54
C PHE A 49 -9.37 -6.31 -0.80
N ALA A 50 -8.76 -6.92 0.23
CA ALA A 50 -7.62 -7.81 0.04
C ALA A 50 -7.98 -9.00 -0.84
N ASP A 51 -9.12 -9.66 -0.56
CA ASP A 51 -9.67 -10.77 -1.35
C ASP A 51 -9.98 -10.32 -2.80
N TYR A 52 -10.68 -9.19 -2.95
CA TYR A 52 -11.06 -8.68 -4.27
C TYR A 52 -9.84 -8.31 -5.12
N MET A 53 -8.86 -7.61 -4.56
CA MET A 53 -7.62 -7.26 -5.26
C MET A 53 -6.81 -8.50 -5.61
N ASP A 54 -6.75 -9.50 -4.72
CA ASP A 54 -6.04 -10.75 -5.00
C ASP A 54 -6.66 -11.51 -6.17
N ALA A 55 -7.97 -11.57 -6.23
CA ALA A 55 -8.70 -12.26 -7.30
C ALA A 55 -8.63 -11.53 -8.65
N ASN A 56 -8.64 -10.18 -8.66
CA ASN A 56 -8.79 -9.41 -9.89
C ASN A 56 -7.50 -8.78 -10.43
N PHE A 57 -6.45 -8.69 -9.62
CA PHE A 57 -5.15 -8.18 -10.08
C PHE A 57 -4.29 -9.34 -10.56
N ARG A 58 -4.64 -9.91 -11.72
CA ARG A 58 -3.94 -11.01 -12.39
C ARG A 58 -3.75 -10.68 -13.87
N ASP A 59 -2.71 -11.24 -14.46
CA ASP A 59 -2.39 -11.06 -15.89
C ASP A 59 -2.35 -9.58 -16.34
N LEU A 60 -1.88 -8.70 -15.45
CA LEU A 60 -1.83 -7.27 -15.69
C LEU A 60 -0.79 -6.93 -16.78
N PRO A 61 -1.14 -6.16 -17.80
CA PRO A 61 -0.23 -5.79 -18.88
C PRO A 61 0.66 -4.60 -18.49
N CYS A 62 1.31 -4.67 -17.32
CA CYS A 62 2.18 -3.62 -16.84
C CYS A 62 3.46 -3.54 -17.68
N LEU A 63 3.76 -2.37 -18.22
CA LEU A 63 5.01 -2.13 -18.96
C LEU A 63 6.12 -1.64 -18.02
N ARG A 64 5.78 -0.81 -17.06
CA ARG A 64 6.72 -0.19 -16.11
C ARG A 64 6.21 -0.33 -14.68
N ILE A 65 6.99 -0.99 -13.86
CA ILE A 65 6.70 -1.26 -12.44
C ILE A 65 7.69 -0.50 -11.58
N GLU A 66 7.20 0.18 -10.57
CA GLU A 66 8.02 0.74 -9.49
C GLU A 66 7.75 -0.02 -8.20
N MET A 67 8.81 -0.36 -7.48
CA MET A 67 8.72 -1.02 -6.17
C MET A 67 9.58 -0.28 -5.15
N ASP A 68 9.05 -0.16 -3.93
CA ASP A 68 9.76 0.45 -2.80
C ASP A 68 9.11 -0.01 -1.48
N GLU A 69 9.72 0.29 -0.32
CA GLU A 69 9.17 -0.01 0.99
C GLU A 69 9.21 1.19 1.95
N GLN A 70 8.10 1.37 2.65
CA GLN A 70 7.92 2.44 3.63
C GLN A 70 7.92 1.91 5.06
N TRP A 71 8.83 2.42 5.89
CA TRP A 71 8.91 2.09 7.31
C TRP A 71 7.74 2.64 8.12
N GLN A 72 7.35 1.86 9.12
CA GLN A 72 6.38 2.15 10.17
C GLN A 72 6.65 1.29 11.41
N TYR A 73 5.85 1.43 12.46
CA TYR A 73 5.88 0.50 13.61
C TYR A 73 4.47 0.14 14.09
N VAL A 74 4.36 -1.00 14.73
CA VAL A 74 3.13 -1.52 15.34
C VAL A 74 3.40 -1.77 16.83
N GLY A 75 2.52 -1.28 17.70
CA GLY A 75 2.60 -1.46 19.15
C GLY A 75 3.69 -0.63 19.81
N ALA A 76 4.93 -0.81 19.41
CA ALA A 76 6.10 -0.07 19.91
C ALA A 76 7.23 -0.05 18.87
N HIS A 77 8.22 0.82 19.04
CA HIS A 77 9.45 0.78 18.26
C HIS A 77 10.29 -0.47 18.60
N ALA A 78 11.04 -1.00 17.62
CA ALA A 78 11.84 -2.21 17.77
C ALA A 78 12.77 -2.20 19.00
N GLY A 79 13.36 -1.07 19.35
CA GLY A 79 14.22 -0.94 20.53
C GLY A 79 13.51 -1.04 21.89
N ARG A 80 12.18 -1.22 21.90
CA ARG A 80 11.35 -1.31 23.13
C ARG A 80 10.58 -2.62 23.25
N ILE A 81 10.90 -3.61 22.42
CA ILE A 81 10.26 -4.92 22.41
C ILE A 81 11.32 -6.01 22.56
N SER A 82 10.91 -7.19 23.02
CA SER A 82 11.78 -8.37 23.02
C SER A 82 11.94 -8.94 21.61
N LYS A 83 12.99 -9.75 21.38
CA LYS A 83 13.24 -10.38 20.08
C LYS A 83 12.20 -11.43 19.70
N GLU A 84 11.51 -11.97 20.67
CA GLU A 84 10.45 -12.97 20.53
C GLU A 84 9.11 -12.36 20.09
N GLU A 85 8.93 -11.04 20.24
CA GLU A 85 7.72 -10.33 19.83
C GLU A 85 7.71 -10.08 18.31
N THR A 86 7.11 -10.99 17.57
CA THR A 86 7.06 -10.95 16.09
C THR A 86 5.98 -10.02 15.53
N GLU A 87 4.91 -9.76 16.30
CA GLU A 87 3.77 -8.95 15.86
C GLU A 87 3.87 -7.45 16.22
N ARG A 88 4.93 -7.09 16.95
CA ARG A 88 5.20 -5.70 17.36
C ARG A 88 6.56 -5.24 16.82
N GLY A 89 6.82 -3.94 16.90
CA GLY A 89 8.07 -3.34 16.46
C GLY A 89 8.00 -2.75 15.07
N ASP A 90 9.14 -2.69 14.43
CA ASP A 90 9.28 -2.10 13.10
C ASP A 90 8.74 -3.04 12.01
N PHE A 91 7.96 -2.45 11.11
CA PHE A 91 7.40 -3.08 9.93
C PHE A 91 7.60 -2.16 8.72
N TRP A 92 7.43 -2.73 7.54
CA TRP A 92 7.46 -2.00 6.28
C TRP A 92 6.24 -2.32 5.44
N LEU A 93 5.68 -1.31 4.82
CA LEU A 93 4.74 -1.47 3.72
C LEU A 93 5.57 -1.56 2.43
N TRP A 94 5.65 -2.74 1.85
CA TRP A 94 6.17 -2.99 0.53
C TRP A 94 5.05 -2.74 -0.47
N ALA A 95 5.31 -2.05 -1.55
CA ALA A 95 4.30 -1.78 -2.58
C ALA A 95 4.90 -1.80 -3.98
N ALA A 96 4.12 -2.33 -4.93
CA ALA A 96 4.39 -2.26 -6.35
C ALA A 96 3.26 -1.50 -7.05
N ILE A 97 3.64 -0.57 -7.90
CA ILE A 97 2.72 0.26 -8.66
C ILE A 97 3.03 0.14 -10.15
N ASP A 98 2.01 0.05 -10.97
CA ASP A 98 2.13 0.30 -12.40
C ASP A 98 2.33 1.80 -12.63
N ALA A 99 3.49 2.16 -13.17
CA ALA A 99 3.86 3.55 -13.37
C ALA A 99 2.94 4.29 -14.36
N ASP A 100 2.28 3.59 -15.26
CA ASP A 100 1.40 4.18 -16.26
C ASP A 100 -0.01 4.41 -15.72
N THR A 101 -0.64 3.40 -15.16
CA THR A 101 -2.02 3.44 -14.66
C THR A 101 -2.14 3.87 -13.21
N LYS A 102 -1.02 3.96 -12.48
CA LYS A 102 -0.95 4.25 -11.03
C LYS A 102 -1.63 3.19 -10.16
N LEU A 103 -1.94 2.01 -10.70
CA LEU A 103 -2.51 0.90 -9.97
C LEU A 103 -1.49 0.36 -8.97
N VAL A 104 -1.80 0.40 -7.69
CA VAL A 104 -1.05 -0.34 -6.65
C VAL A 104 -1.56 -1.77 -6.66
N PHE A 105 -0.92 -2.63 -7.42
CA PHE A 105 -1.43 -3.97 -7.71
C PHE A 105 -0.89 -5.05 -6.78
N SER A 106 0.23 -4.79 -6.09
CA SER A 106 0.77 -5.68 -5.05
C SER A 106 1.20 -4.86 -3.84
N HIS A 107 0.92 -5.38 -2.65
CA HIS A 107 1.40 -4.80 -1.40
C HIS A 107 1.56 -5.87 -0.32
N ARG A 108 2.49 -5.64 0.60
CA ARG A 108 2.71 -6.50 1.75
C ARG A 108 3.17 -5.70 2.96
N VAL A 109 2.58 -5.97 4.12
CA VAL A 109 3.10 -5.44 5.39
C VAL A 109 3.90 -6.55 6.08
N GLY A 110 5.17 -6.30 6.30
CA GLY A 110 6.07 -7.27 6.90
C GLY A 110 7.38 -6.67 7.41
N LYS A 111 8.31 -7.50 7.79
CA LYS A 111 9.67 -7.06 8.20
C LYS A 111 10.48 -6.67 6.94
N ARG A 112 11.57 -5.92 7.13
CA ARG A 112 12.54 -5.67 6.07
C ARG A 112 13.59 -6.78 6.06
N ASP A 113 13.13 -7.98 5.74
CA ASP A 113 13.94 -9.18 5.72
C ASP A 113 13.82 -9.92 4.37
N TRP A 114 14.63 -10.96 4.23
CA TRP A 114 14.69 -11.76 3.02
C TRP A 114 13.35 -12.42 2.70
N ILE A 115 12.67 -12.98 3.71
CA ILE A 115 11.42 -13.75 3.53
C ILE A 115 10.32 -12.83 3.01
N THR A 116 10.12 -11.69 3.67
CA THR A 116 9.08 -10.73 3.27
C THR A 116 9.35 -10.16 1.87
N GLY A 117 10.60 -9.80 1.58
CA GLY A 117 11.00 -9.28 0.27
C GLY A 117 10.79 -10.29 -0.85
N ASN A 118 11.15 -11.56 -0.61
CA ASN A 118 10.95 -12.62 -1.60
C ASN A 118 9.46 -12.86 -1.89
N LEU A 119 8.65 -13.06 -0.84
CA LEU A 119 7.21 -13.26 -0.96
C LEU A 119 6.50 -12.06 -1.63
N PHE A 120 7.00 -10.84 -1.43
CA PHE A 120 6.47 -9.65 -2.09
C PHE A 120 6.77 -9.65 -3.59
N VAL A 121 8.02 -9.92 -3.98
CA VAL A 121 8.42 -9.88 -5.39
C VAL A 121 7.85 -11.07 -6.16
N GLU A 122 7.69 -12.24 -5.53
CA GLU A 122 6.96 -13.37 -6.09
C GLU A 122 5.49 -13.00 -6.40
N ASP A 123 4.80 -12.36 -5.45
CA ASP A 123 3.43 -11.86 -5.66
C ASP A 123 3.37 -10.84 -6.81
N VAL A 124 4.35 -9.95 -6.92
CA VAL A 124 4.46 -9.02 -8.07
C VAL A 124 4.57 -9.80 -9.38
N ARG A 125 5.43 -10.83 -9.44
CA ARG A 125 5.62 -11.65 -10.65
C ARG A 125 4.35 -12.38 -11.06
N ASP A 126 3.62 -12.92 -10.10
CA ASP A 126 2.39 -13.70 -10.33
C ASP A 126 1.21 -12.85 -10.84
N ARG A 127 1.30 -11.52 -10.69
CA ARG A 127 0.23 -10.60 -11.10
C ARG A 127 0.43 -10.01 -12.49
N VAL A 128 1.64 -10.05 -13.03
CA VAL A 128 1.97 -9.37 -14.29
C VAL A 128 2.24 -10.35 -15.42
N ARG A 129 1.92 -9.94 -16.64
CA ARG A 129 2.21 -10.71 -17.87
C ARG A 129 3.12 -9.94 -18.82
N GLY A 130 3.88 -10.71 -19.59
CA GLY A 130 4.75 -10.16 -20.65
C GLY A 130 6.03 -9.53 -20.10
N PRO A 131 6.81 -8.92 -20.98
CA PRO A 131 8.02 -8.23 -20.62
C PRO A 131 7.70 -6.95 -19.83
N VAL A 132 8.51 -6.69 -18.82
CA VAL A 132 8.31 -5.55 -17.90
C VAL A 132 9.63 -4.84 -17.63
N GLN A 133 9.57 -3.51 -17.46
CA GLN A 133 10.66 -2.75 -16.88
C GLN A 133 10.39 -2.52 -15.39
N ILE A 134 11.34 -2.89 -14.55
CA ILE A 134 11.24 -2.76 -13.10
C ILE A 134 12.20 -1.64 -12.65
N ALA A 135 11.70 -0.76 -11.78
CA ALA A 135 12.48 0.27 -11.11
C ALA A 135 12.37 0.11 -9.58
N THR A 136 13.51 0.18 -8.90
CA THR A 136 13.55 0.23 -7.43
C THR A 136 14.56 1.29 -6.97
N ASP A 137 14.58 1.57 -5.66
CA ASP A 137 15.73 2.20 -5.06
C ASP A 137 16.96 1.24 -5.05
N ASN A 138 18.07 1.68 -4.51
CA ASN A 138 19.30 0.88 -4.45
C ASN A 138 19.34 -0.04 -3.20
N PHE A 139 18.21 -0.55 -2.71
CA PHE A 139 18.19 -1.51 -1.62
C PHE A 139 18.80 -2.85 -2.05
N ARG A 140 19.81 -3.29 -1.31
CA ARG A 140 20.71 -4.39 -1.71
C ARG A 140 20.03 -5.74 -2.00
N SER A 141 18.85 -5.99 -1.45
CA SER A 141 18.18 -7.29 -1.61
C SER A 141 17.31 -7.37 -2.86
N TYR A 142 16.84 -6.25 -3.42
CA TYR A 142 15.98 -6.26 -4.62
C TYR A 142 16.56 -7.04 -5.81
N PRO A 143 17.84 -6.88 -6.19
CA PRO A 143 18.39 -7.66 -7.31
C PRO A 143 18.24 -9.17 -7.15
N PHE A 144 18.37 -9.66 -5.92
CA PHE A 144 18.25 -11.09 -5.61
C PHE A 144 16.79 -11.56 -5.63
N HIS A 145 15.87 -10.79 -5.03
CA HIS A 145 14.43 -11.11 -5.03
C HIS A 145 13.87 -11.10 -6.45
N ILE A 146 14.21 -10.06 -7.24
CA ILE A 146 13.77 -9.95 -8.62
C ILE A 146 14.29 -11.13 -9.46
N ARG A 147 15.59 -11.47 -9.32
CA ARG A 147 16.15 -12.62 -10.02
C ARG A 147 15.52 -13.94 -9.60
N SER A 148 15.19 -14.11 -8.33
CA SER A 148 14.51 -15.30 -7.81
C SER A 148 13.12 -15.47 -8.43
N ALA A 149 12.35 -14.39 -8.55
CA ALA A 149 10.96 -14.43 -9.01
C ALA A 149 10.82 -14.38 -10.55
N PHE A 150 11.62 -13.55 -11.22
CA PHE A 150 11.53 -13.32 -12.68
C PHE A 150 12.50 -14.18 -13.50
N GLY A 151 13.49 -14.82 -12.87
CA GLY A 151 14.53 -15.58 -13.56
C GLY A 151 15.65 -14.69 -14.08
N TYR A 152 16.24 -15.07 -15.22
CA TYR A 152 17.42 -14.40 -15.79
C TYR A 152 17.11 -13.53 -16.99
N GLU A 153 15.95 -13.70 -17.61
CA GLU A 153 15.57 -13.09 -18.89
C GLU A 153 14.10 -12.67 -18.87
N GLY A 154 13.67 -11.90 -19.88
CA GLY A 154 12.28 -11.52 -20.09
C GLY A 154 11.85 -10.27 -19.32
N TYR A 155 12.78 -9.55 -18.66
CA TYR A 155 12.52 -8.27 -18.01
C TYR A 155 13.72 -7.35 -18.09
N ASN A 156 13.47 -6.05 -17.93
CA ASN A 156 14.50 -5.03 -17.74
C ASN A 156 14.46 -4.53 -16.30
N TYR A 157 15.60 -4.35 -15.69
CA TYR A 157 15.66 -3.86 -14.30
C TYR A 157 16.73 -2.79 -14.13
N GLY A 158 16.36 -1.71 -13.48
CA GLY A 158 17.29 -0.65 -13.10
C GLY A 158 16.99 -0.08 -11.72
N THR A 159 17.97 0.59 -11.16
CA THR A 159 17.87 1.26 -9.87
C THR A 159 17.96 2.78 -10.04
N GLU A 160 17.19 3.52 -9.22
CA GLU A 160 17.28 4.96 -9.07
C GLU A 160 17.79 5.33 -7.68
N THR A 161 18.92 6.04 -7.60
CA THR A 161 19.47 6.56 -6.35
C THR A 161 19.34 8.07 -6.34
N LYS A 162 18.52 8.61 -5.45
CA LYS A 162 18.35 10.06 -5.31
C LYS A 162 19.47 10.65 -4.44
N VAL A 163 20.22 11.58 -4.99
CA VAL A 163 21.28 12.29 -4.29
C VAL A 163 20.70 13.58 -3.73
N PHE A 164 20.72 13.69 -2.40
CA PHE A 164 20.23 14.87 -1.69
C PHE A 164 21.44 15.69 -1.19
N GLY A 165 21.41 16.98 -1.43
CA GLY A 165 22.42 17.91 -0.96
C GLY A 165 21.82 19.11 -0.26
N GLU A 166 22.65 19.84 0.46
CA GLU A 166 22.27 21.14 0.99
C GLU A 166 22.15 22.14 -0.16
N PRO A 167 21.12 23.00 -0.16
CA PRO A 167 20.99 24.03 -1.19
C PRO A 167 22.19 24.96 -1.14
N LYS A 168 22.83 25.18 -2.29
CA LYS A 168 23.94 26.13 -2.46
C LYS A 168 23.41 27.43 -3.05
N LEU A 169 23.96 28.52 -2.61
CA LEU A 169 23.81 29.85 -3.25
C LEU A 169 24.52 29.87 -4.62
N PRO A 170 24.21 30.82 -5.51
CA PRO A 170 24.85 30.93 -6.83
C PRO A 170 26.38 31.04 -6.77
N ASP A 171 26.93 31.52 -5.68
CA ASP A 171 28.38 31.63 -5.40
C ASP A 171 29.01 30.33 -4.87
N GLY A 172 28.22 29.24 -4.76
CA GLY A 172 28.65 27.93 -4.26
C GLY A 172 28.68 27.79 -2.74
N THR A 173 28.36 28.85 -1.98
CA THR A 173 28.26 28.78 -0.51
C THR A 173 26.99 28.04 -0.10
N LEU A 174 27.04 27.37 1.07
CA LEU A 174 25.82 26.70 1.62
C LEU A 174 24.82 27.77 2.04
N ALA A 175 23.59 27.65 1.56
CA ALA A 175 22.50 28.49 2.03
C ALA A 175 22.30 28.23 3.53
N ARG A 176 22.50 29.28 4.37
CA ARG A 176 22.13 29.20 5.79
C ARG A 176 20.64 29.08 5.91
N LEU A 177 20.18 27.84 6.06
CA LEU A 177 18.79 27.55 6.33
C LEU A 177 18.50 27.85 7.79
N GLY A 178 17.37 28.51 8.08
CA GLY A 178 16.88 28.73 9.45
C GLY A 178 16.67 27.39 10.16
N ARG A 179 16.51 27.39 11.49
CA ARG A 179 16.37 26.17 12.32
C ARG A 179 15.30 25.15 11.86
N ASN A 180 14.37 25.54 10.99
CA ASN A 180 13.30 24.72 10.46
C ASN A 180 13.46 24.35 8.96
N GLU A 181 14.53 24.76 8.31
CA GLU A 181 14.69 24.65 6.85
C GLU A 181 15.75 23.63 6.41
N GLY A 182 16.17 22.71 7.27
CA GLY A 182 17.06 21.60 6.93
C GLY A 182 16.47 20.57 5.96
N VAL A 183 15.68 21.03 4.97
CA VAL A 183 15.16 20.19 3.90
C VAL A 183 16.27 20.01 2.86
N ARG A 184 16.96 18.88 2.93
CA ARG A 184 17.84 18.46 1.84
C ARG A 184 17.01 18.42 0.55
N ARG A 185 17.42 19.16 -0.47
CA ARG A 185 16.78 19.11 -1.79
C ARG A 185 17.47 18.04 -2.64
N MET A 186 16.65 17.31 -3.40
CA MET A 186 17.17 16.40 -4.41
C MET A 186 17.98 17.23 -5.42
N GLN A 187 19.24 16.88 -5.61
CA GLN A 187 20.15 17.54 -6.57
C GLN A 187 20.16 16.79 -7.89
N THR A 188 20.23 15.47 -7.84
CA THR A 188 20.24 14.59 -9.02
C THR A 188 19.71 13.22 -8.67
N ALA A 189 19.37 12.45 -9.69
CA ALA A 189 19.04 11.03 -9.59
C ALA A 189 20.06 10.26 -10.44
N GLU A 190 20.77 9.34 -9.82
CA GLU A 190 21.65 8.40 -10.50
C GLU A 190 20.86 7.15 -10.87
N ARG A 191 20.84 6.79 -12.15
CA ARG A 191 20.12 5.63 -12.66
C ARG A 191 21.09 4.63 -13.24
N LYS A 192 20.90 3.36 -12.89
CA LYS A 192 21.82 2.28 -13.27
C LYS A 192 21.04 1.07 -13.79
N ALA A 193 21.42 0.56 -14.95
CA ALA A 193 20.95 -0.72 -15.44
C ALA A 193 21.56 -1.86 -14.61
N VAL A 194 20.72 -2.82 -14.24
CA VAL A 194 21.10 -4.01 -13.46
C VAL A 194 20.89 -5.28 -14.28
N VAL A 195 19.75 -5.39 -14.99
CA VAL A 195 19.43 -6.51 -15.88
C VAL A 195 18.84 -5.97 -17.17
N GLY A 196 19.24 -6.54 -18.31
CA GLY A 196 18.75 -6.17 -19.62
C GLY A 196 19.18 -4.75 -20.05
N SER A 197 18.30 -4.10 -20.78
CA SER A 197 18.50 -2.74 -21.29
C SER A 197 17.33 -1.85 -20.91
N PRO A 198 17.21 -1.46 -19.64
CA PRO A 198 16.11 -0.59 -19.21
C PRO A 198 16.24 0.80 -19.85
N ASP A 199 15.10 1.43 -20.13
CA ASP A 199 15.05 2.85 -20.45
C ASP A 199 15.41 3.67 -19.20
N LEU A 200 16.66 4.15 -19.14
CA LEU A 200 17.15 4.89 -17.99
C LEU A 200 16.57 6.31 -17.89
N GLU A 201 16.10 6.91 -18.98
CA GLU A 201 15.46 8.23 -18.93
C GLU A 201 14.10 8.15 -18.27
N GLY A 202 13.31 7.11 -18.59
CA GLY A 202 12.01 6.84 -18.00
C GLY A 202 12.06 6.09 -16.66
N LEU A 203 13.25 5.64 -16.21
CA LEU A 203 13.38 4.89 -14.95
C LEU A 203 13.22 5.84 -13.75
N THR A 204 12.24 5.54 -12.89
CA THR A 204 11.98 6.34 -11.68
C THR A 204 11.30 5.50 -10.61
N THR A 205 11.34 5.94 -9.35
CA THR A 205 10.57 5.45 -8.21
C THR A 205 9.57 6.50 -7.69
N SER A 206 9.35 7.56 -8.46
CA SER A 206 8.59 8.73 -7.99
C SER A 206 7.10 8.44 -7.75
N HIS A 207 6.50 7.49 -8.48
CA HIS A 207 5.09 7.17 -8.31
C HIS A 207 4.84 6.35 -7.04
N VAL A 208 5.69 5.34 -6.75
CA VAL A 208 5.59 4.57 -5.51
C VAL A 208 5.92 5.44 -4.29
N GLU A 209 6.89 6.35 -4.39
CA GLU A 209 7.16 7.32 -3.33
C GLU A 209 5.98 8.28 -3.12
N ARG A 210 5.31 8.67 -4.20
CA ARG A 210 4.11 9.53 -4.11
C ARG A 210 2.96 8.84 -3.40
N ILE A 211 2.71 7.54 -3.66
CA ILE A 211 1.69 6.81 -2.91
C ILE A 211 2.06 6.67 -1.44
N PHE A 212 3.33 6.46 -1.11
CA PHE A 212 3.79 6.43 0.27
C PHE A 212 3.62 7.77 0.99
N LEU A 213 3.81 8.89 0.29
CA LEU A 213 3.48 10.20 0.85
C LEU A 213 1.98 10.32 1.13
N THR A 214 1.14 9.87 0.22
CA THR A 214 -0.33 9.87 0.39
C THR A 214 -0.74 8.98 1.57
N VAL A 215 -0.19 7.78 1.67
CA VAL A 215 -0.40 6.87 2.83
C VAL A 215 -0.02 7.56 4.15
N ARG A 216 1.11 8.28 4.21
CA ARG A 216 1.52 9.00 5.44
C ARG A 216 0.59 10.17 5.80
N GLN A 217 0.03 10.84 4.82
CA GLN A 217 -0.84 11.98 5.03
C GLN A 217 -2.26 11.56 5.43
N GLU A 218 -2.78 10.54 4.77
CA GLU A 218 -4.20 10.18 4.80
C GLU A 218 -4.50 8.92 5.60
N LEU A 219 -3.53 8.06 5.88
CA LEU A 219 -3.71 6.94 6.78
C LEU A 219 -3.06 7.24 8.13
N LYS A 220 -3.88 7.61 9.11
CA LYS A 220 -3.43 8.08 10.45
C LYS A 220 -2.38 7.18 11.09
N ARG A 221 -2.45 5.89 10.83
CA ARG A 221 -1.55 4.85 11.37
C ARG A 221 -0.09 5.00 10.92
N PHE A 222 0.15 5.72 9.80
CA PHE A 222 1.48 5.97 9.25
C PHE A 222 2.11 7.30 9.68
N GLN A 223 1.41 8.09 10.47
CA GLN A 223 1.97 9.33 11.01
C GLN A 223 3.08 9.01 12.00
N ARG A 224 4.31 9.45 11.69
CA ARG A 224 5.52 9.15 12.47
C ARG A 224 5.54 9.78 13.86
N LYS A 225 4.84 10.89 14.04
CA LYS A 225 4.76 11.63 15.31
C LYS A 225 3.30 11.74 15.74
N GLY A 226 2.92 11.01 16.76
CA GLY A 226 1.55 11.05 17.30
C GLY A 226 1.11 9.71 17.89
N LEU A 227 0.00 9.71 18.60
CA LEU A 227 -0.55 8.53 19.27
C LEU A 227 -1.43 7.65 18.36
N GLY A 228 -1.58 8.03 17.06
CA GLY A 228 -2.44 7.32 16.12
C GLY A 228 -1.84 6.06 15.48
N TYR A 229 -0.67 5.60 15.95
CA TYR A 229 -0.02 4.39 15.45
C TYR A 229 -0.84 3.12 15.71
N SER A 230 -0.62 2.09 14.91
CA SER A 230 -1.29 0.79 15.05
C SER A 230 -0.82 0.04 16.28
N LYS A 231 -1.76 -0.57 17.00
CA LYS A 231 -1.49 -1.39 18.19
C LYS A 231 -1.59 -2.88 17.91
N ASP A 232 -2.23 -3.26 16.82
CA ASP A 232 -2.49 -4.62 16.37
C ASP A 232 -2.07 -4.75 14.90
N LEU A 233 -1.26 -5.77 14.60
CA LEU A 233 -0.66 -5.98 13.28
C LEU A 233 -1.71 -6.36 12.24
N GLU A 234 -2.65 -7.23 12.59
CA GLU A 234 -3.68 -7.69 11.65
C GLU A 234 -4.61 -6.54 11.24
N THR A 235 -5.10 -5.77 12.22
CA THR A 235 -5.89 -4.57 11.91
C THR A 235 -5.07 -3.54 11.11
N HIS A 236 -3.74 -3.51 11.29
CA HIS A 236 -2.88 -2.64 10.52
C HIS A 236 -2.83 -3.06 9.04
N LYS A 237 -2.60 -4.35 8.75
CA LYS A 237 -2.61 -4.91 7.39
C LYS A 237 -3.94 -4.63 6.68
N LEU A 238 -5.05 -4.89 7.38
CA LEU A 238 -6.39 -4.69 6.83
C LEU A 238 -6.73 -3.20 6.62
N ALA A 239 -6.23 -2.30 7.45
CA ALA A 239 -6.37 -0.86 7.22
C ALA A 239 -5.56 -0.38 6.00
N VAL A 240 -4.42 -1.00 5.72
CA VAL A 240 -3.66 -0.76 4.47
C VAL A 240 -4.44 -1.26 3.27
N ALA A 241 -4.97 -2.48 3.31
CA ALA A 241 -5.75 -3.06 2.23
C ALA A 241 -7.01 -2.21 1.94
N LEU A 242 -7.74 -1.77 2.98
CA LEU A 242 -8.85 -0.84 2.85
C LEU A 242 -8.43 0.46 2.13
N PHE A 243 -7.34 1.09 2.58
CA PHE A 243 -6.87 2.35 2.01
C PHE A 243 -6.48 2.19 0.54
N LEU A 244 -5.73 1.13 0.20
CA LEU A 244 -5.31 0.86 -1.17
C LEU A 244 -6.49 0.44 -2.05
N GLY A 245 -7.48 -0.27 -1.51
CA GLY A 245 -8.73 -0.55 -2.20
C GLY A 245 -9.48 0.74 -2.56
N VAL A 246 -9.68 1.64 -1.60
CA VAL A 246 -10.30 2.95 -1.88
C VAL A 246 -9.47 3.78 -2.87
N TYR A 247 -8.15 3.76 -2.77
CA TYR A 247 -7.25 4.42 -3.72
C TYR A 247 -7.42 3.87 -5.13
N ASN A 248 -7.42 2.55 -5.29
CA ASN A 248 -7.46 1.91 -6.60
C ASN A 248 -8.83 2.00 -7.27
N PHE A 249 -9.93 1.86 -6.52
CA PHE A 249 -11.28 1.69 -7.09
C PHE A 249 -12.18 2.93 -6.95
N VAL A 250 -12.00 3.73 -5.89
CA VAL A 250 -12.95 4.81 -5.53
C VAL A 250 -12.35 6.19 -5.79
N ARG A 251 -11.09 6.43 -5.45
CA ARG A 251 -10.49 7.76 -5.52
C ARG A 251 -10.12 8.12 -6.96
N LYS A 252 -10.68 9.22 -7.48
CA LYS A 252 -10.29 9.77 -8.78
C LYS A 252 -8.85 10.29 -8.69
N HIS A 253 -7.96 9.73 -9.50
CA HIS A 253 -6.59 10.21 -9.62
C HIS A 253 -6.55 11.44 -10.55
N LYS A 254 -6.00 12.56 -10.07
CA LYS A 254 -6.04 13.83 -10.79
C LYS A 254 -5.44 13.76 -12.19
N THR A 255 -4.30 13.11 -12.34
CA THR A 255 -3.59 13.00 -13.62
C THR A 255 -4.29 12.04 -14.61
N LEU A 256 -4.90 10.96 -14.09
CA LEU A 256 -5.59 9.97 -14.92
C LEU A 256 -7.00 10.43 -15.34
N GLY A 257 -7.60 11.35 -14.59
CA GLY A 257 -9.00 11.72 -14.77
C GLY A 257 -10.01 10.64 -14.36
N THR A 258 -9.53 9.48 -13.91
CA THR A 258 -10.32 8.33 -13.45
C THR A 258 -9.61 7.64 -12.27
N THR A 259 -10.04 6.43 -11.89
CA THR A 259 -9.37 5.62 -10.87
C THR A 259 -8.27 4.75 -11.49
N PRO A 260 -7.24 4.35 -10.72
CA PRO A 260 -6.21 3.43 -11.20
C PRO A 260 -6.75 2.12 -11.75
N ALA A 261 -7.76 1.51 -11.12
CA ALA A 261 -8.35 0.26 -11.58
C ALA A 261 -9.05 0.38 -12.94
N VAL A 262 -9.72 1.50 -13.19
CA VAL A 262 -10.31 1.79 -14.51
C VAL A 262 -9.22 2.05 -15.56
N ALA A 263 -8.19 2.82 -15.20
CA ALA A 263 -7.07 3.10 -16.11
C ALA A 263 -6.30 1.82 -16.50
N ALA A 264 -6.22 0.85 -15.59
CA ALA A 264 -5.59 -0.45 -15.81
C ALA A 264 -6.50 -1.46 -16.53
N GLY A 265 -7.75 -1.11 -16.83
CA GLY A 265 -8.73 -2.01 -17.46
C GLY A 265 -9.23 -3.14 -16.56
N VAL A 266 -9.01 -3.04 -15.25
CA VAL A 266 -9.54 -3.99 -14.26
C VAL A 266 -11.03 -3.74 -14.02
N GLU A 267 -11.43 -2.47 -14.05
CA GLU A 267 -12.82 -2.06 -13.89
C GLU A 267 -13.30 -1.24 -15.09
N PHE A 268 -14.60 -1.29 -15.35
CA PHE A 268 -15.21 -0.50 -16.41
C PHE A 268 -15.53 0.92 -15.96
N GLU A 269 -15.85 1.11 -14.69
CA GLU A 269 -16.23 2.39 -14.10
C GLU A 269 -15.68 2.56 -12.69
N ARG A 270 -15.63 3.81 -12.26
CA ARG A 270 -15.22 4.17 -10.91
C ARG A 270 -16.26 3.74 -9.89
N TRP A 271 -15.85 3.08 -8.83
CA TRP A 271 -16.73 2.72 -7.73
C TRP A 271 -17.13 3.92 -6.86
N SER A 272 -18.34 3.86 -6.33
CA SER A 272 -18.74 4.65 -5.17
C SER A 272 -18.31 3.95 -3.87
N LEU A 273 -18.35 4.66 -2.75
CA LEU A 273 -18.09 4.04 -1.44
C LEU A 273 -19.22 3.09 -1.03
N GLU A 274 -20.44 3.34 -1.48
CA GLU A 274 -21.59 2.43 -1.28
C GLU A 274 -21.37 1.09 -1.99
N GLN A 275 -20.79 1.10 -3.19
CA GLN A 275 -20.40 -0.14 -3.90
C GLN A 275 -19.31 -0.90 -3.15
N ALA A 276 -18.34 -0.20 -2.53
CA ALA A 276 -17.36 -0.84 -1.65
C ALA A 276 -18.00 -1.50 -0.40
N VAL A 277 -19.05 -0.87 0.17
CA VAL A 277 -19.81 -1.45 1.28
C VAL A 277 -20.63 -2.67 0.80
N GLU A 278 -21.20 -2.64 -0.41
CA GLU A 278 -21.90 -3.77 -1.02
C GLU A 278 -20.97 -4.96 -1.26
N MET A 279 -19.81 -4.72 -1.89
CA MET A 279 -18.79 -5.73 -2.10
C MET A 279 -18.36 -6.36 -0.76
N THR A 280 -18.18 -5.53 0.29
CA THR A 280 -17.88 -6.04 1.63
C THR A 280 -18.99 -6.96 2.17
N ALA A 281 -20.26 -6.56 2.02
CA ALA A 281 -21.38 -7.37 2.48
C ALA A 281 -21.49 -8.70 1.73
N GLU A 282 -21.20 -8.70 0.44
CA GLU A 282 -21.18 -9.91 -0.39
C GLU A 282 -20.01 -10.83 -0.02
N TYR A 283 -18.83 -10.29 0.19
CA TYR A 283 -17.68 -11.04 0.69
C TYR A 283 -18.00 -11.74 2.02
N LEU A 284 -18.61 -11.03 2.97
CA LEU A 284 -18.96 -11.59 4.26
C LEU A 284 -19.98 -12.71 4.16
N ARG A 285 -20.97 -12.60 3.26
CA ARG A 285 -21.94 -13.67 2.99
C ARG A 285 -21.23 -14.91 2.45
N ARG A 286 -20.41 -14.78 1.39
CA ARG A 286 -19.64 -15.91 0.84
C ARG A 286 -18.77 -16.59 1.90
N LYS A 287 -18.16 -15.81 2.78
CA LYS A 287 -17.35 -16.33 3.88
C LYS A 287 -18.16 -17.09 4.94
N GLU A 288 -19.39 -16.65 5.23
CA GLU A 288 -20.32 -17.36 6.11
C GLU A 288 -20.80 -18.67 5.46
N ASP A 289 -21.19 -18.64 4.20
CA ASP A 289 -21.64 -19.82 3.45
C ASP A 289 -20.54 -20.90 3.38
N ALA A 290 -19.30 -20.49 3.05
CA ALA A 290 -18.16 -21.41 3.03
C ALA A 290 -17.87 -22.06 4.40
N LYS A 291 -18.04 -21.32 5.51
CA LYS A 291 -17.92 -21.89 6.86
C LYS A 291 -19.02 -22.91 7.16
N PHE A 292 -20.23 -22.66 6.69
CA PHE A 292 -21.36 -23.58 6.85
C PHE A 292 -21.10 -24.89 6.08
N GLU A 293 -20.64 -24.81 4.84
CA GLU A 293 -20.30 -25.96 4.01
C GLU A 293 -19.18 -26.80 4.63
N ASP A 294 -18.11 -26.15 5.12
CA ASP A 294 -16.98 -26.84 5.79
C ASP A 294 -17.42 -27.51 7.12
N ALA A 295 -18.34 -26.87 7.86
CA ALA A 295 -18.92 -27.46 9.07
C ALA A 295 -19.78 -28.68 8.74
N PHE A 296 -20.58 -28.62 7.68
CA PHE A 296 -21.42 -29.74 7.21
C PHE A 296 -20.56 -30.92 6.70
N ALA A 297 -19.47 -30.62 5.97
CA ALA A 297 -18.56 -31.65 5.47
C ALA A 297 -17.81 -32.42 6.58
N LYS A 298 -17.64 -31.81 7.76
CA LYS A 298 -17.01 -32.44 8.93
C LYS A 298 -17.96 -33.32 9.77
N ILE A 299 -19.28 -33.23 9.53
CA ILE A 299 -20.30 -33.98 10.26
C ILE A 299 -20.68 -35.27 9.49
N ASN A 300 -20.46 -35.31 8.19
CA ASN A 300 -20.63 -36.46 7.31
C ASN A 300 -19.29 -37.20 7.06
#